data_b67749a512fc5279b99bb189550307a0
#
_entry.id   b67749a512fc5279b99bb189550307a0
#
_cell.length_a   1.000
_cell.length_b   1.000
_cell.length_c   1.000
_cell.angle_alpha   90.00
_cell.angle_beta   90.00
_cell.angle_gamma   90.00
#
_symmetry.space_group_name_H-M   'P 1'
#
loop_
_entity.id
_entity.type
_entity.pdbx_description
1 polymer ?
#
loop_
_entity_poly.entity_id
_entity_poly.type
_entity_poly.pdbx_seq_one_letter_code
_entity_poly.pdbx_strand_id
1 'polypeptide(L)'
;EALAERLLARLPFRGYRKELLELLMTEGAEEAAEEEASDLEAGPALSGEDLERLLLGMEQAGLIRYEYLPGKASLYLSPEQWEAFARTPGLAERLVRAGYRPGSRQNVLDLSKLPREEAEDLDRYLYQAYRKGEAILYRYREPLLLVERMDPGKIVRWRASLEASRARALERLGRVQAYATQGRCRALVLLSHLNGERRRCGTCDVCAQDGGPWEAMENFHEE
;
A
#
# COMPACT_ATOMS: atom_id res chain seq x y z
N GLU A 1 1.96 -10.16 -11.33
CA GLU A 1 1.18 -10.23 -12.58
C GLU A 1 -0.15 -10.93 -12.33
N ALA A 2 -0.18 -12.17 -11.87
CA ALA A 2 -1.39 -12.93 -11.57
C ALA A 2 -2.38 -12.17 -10.65
N LEU A 3 -1.88 -11.47 -9.62
CA LEU A 3 -2.70 -10.67 -8.71
C LEU A 3 -3.41 -9.51 -9.41
N ALA A 4 -2.73 -8.85 -10.34
CA ALA A 4 -3.32 -7.75 -11.11
C ALA A 4 -4.37 -8.25 -12.10
N GLU A 5 -4.17 -9.41 -12.69
CA GLU A 5 -5.15 -10.05 -13.55
C GLU A 5 -6.40 -10.46 -12.80
N ARG A 6 -6.24 -11.05 -11.61
CA ARG A 6 -7.33 -11.36 -10.69
C ARG A 6 -8.11 -10.10 -10.31
N LEU A 7 -7.42 -9.03 -9.96
CA LEU A 7 -8.08 -7.75 -9.68
C LEU A 7 -8.86 -7.25 -10.90
N LEU A 8 -8.26 -7.24 -12.09
CA LEU A 8 -8.94 -6.78 -13.31
C LEU A 8 -10.15 -7.64 -13.66
N ALA A 9 -10.14 -8.94 -13.39
CA ALA A 9 -11.28 -9.81 -13.62
C ALA A 9 -12.49 -9.49 -12.71
N ARG A 10 -12.25 -8.87 -11.56
CA ARG A 10 -13.26 -8.54 -10.53
C ARG A 10 -13.75 -7.09 -10.58
N LEU A 11 -13.28 -6.31 -11.53
CA LEU A 11 -13.71 -4.92 -11.65
C LEU A 11 -15.03 -4.79 -12.44
N PRO A 12 -15.90 -3.83 -12.05
CA PRO A 12 -15.70 -2.86 -10.97
C PRO A 12 -15.86 -3.49 -9.57
N PHE A 13 -15.06 -3.02 -8.61
CA PHE A 13 -15.15 -3.42 -7.21
C PHE A 13 -15.59 -2.24 -6.34
N ARG A 14 -16.54 -2.49 -5.43
CA ARG A 14 -16.96 -1.56 -4.38
C ARG A 14 -17.10 -2.31 -3.08
N GLY A 15 -16.22 -2.06 -2.14
CA GLY A 15 -16.21 -2.77 -0.85
C GLY A 15 -15.12 -2.25 0.07
N TYR A 16 -14.92 -2.93 1.18
CA TYR A 16 -13.85 -2.60 2.10
C TYR A 16 -12.54 -3.24 1.66
N ARG A 17 -11.43 -2.59 2.03
CA ARG A 17 -10.08 -3.07 1.69
C ARG A 17 -9.84 -4.53 2.08
N LYS A 18 -10.35 -4.93 3.25
CA LYS A 18 -10.25 -6.31 3.72
C LYS A 18 -10.96 -7.29 2.80
N GLU A 19 -12.15 -6.94 2.34
CA GLU A 19 -12.93 -7.75 1.41
C GLU A 19 -12.21 -7.94 0.07
N LEU A 20 -11.56 -6.87 -0.43
CA LEU A 20 -10.76 -6.96 -1.64
C LEU A 20 -9.53 -7.86 -1.44
N LEU A 21 -8.85 -7.75 -0.31
CA LEU A 21 -7.72 -8.62 0.04
C LEU A 21 -8.14 -10.09 0.12
N GLU A 22 -9.23 -10.39 0.83
CA GLU A 22 -9.78 -11.75 0.96
C GLU A 22 -10.13 -12.32 -0.42
N LEU A 23 -10.79 -11.52 -1.27
CA LEU A 23 -11.16 -11.91 -2.62
C LEU A 23 -9.96 -12.24 -3.51
N LEU A 24 -8.86 -11.49 -3.38
CA LEU A 24 -7.64 -11.71 -4.15
C LEU A 24 -6.82 -12.91 -3.64
N MET A 25 -6.98 -13.27 -2.36
CA MET A 25 -6.24 -14.37 -1.73
C MET A 25 -6.93 -15.73 -1.90
N THR A 26 -8.27 -15.78 -1.86
CA THR A 26 -9.02 -17.05 -1.93
C THR A 26 -8.81 -17.81 -3.23
N GLU A 27 -8.71 -17.14 -4.36
CA GLU A 27 -8.51 -17.78 -5.67
C GLU A 27 -7.09 -18.32 -5.88
N GLY A 28 -6.09 -17.81 -5.14
CA GLY A 28 -4.73 -18.37 -5.17
C GLY A 28 -4.60 -19.71 -4.47
N ALA A 29 -5.53 -20.03 -3.57
CA ALA A 29 -5.55 -21.29 -2.85
C ALA A 29 -6.23 -22.41 -3.66
N GLU A 30 -7.20 -22.08 -4.51
CA GLU A 30 -7.90 -23.06 -5.36
C GLU A 30 -7.03 -23.48 -6.55
N GLU A 31 -6.32 -22.55 -7.21
CA GLU A 31 -5.38 -22.87 -8.30
C GLU A 31 -4.15 -23.64 -7.81
N ALA A 32 -3.66 -23.35 -6.60
CA ALA A 32 -2.53 -24.07 -6.00
C ALA A 32 -2.90 -25.49 -5.52
N ALA A 33 -4.18 -25.79 -5.32
CA ALA A 33 -4.65 -27.12 -4.93
C ALA A 33 -4.79 -28.08 -6.13
N GLU A 34 -4.85 -27.57 -7.35
CA GLU A 34 -4.89 -28.37 -8.58
C GLU A 34 -3.50 -28.69 -9.14
N GLU A 35 -2.47 -27.91 -8.83
CA GLU A 35 -1.07 -28.26 -9.09
C GLU A 35 -0.53 -29.04 -7.90
N GLU A 36 -0.27 -30.35 -8.12
CA GLU A 36 0.24 -31.33 -7.16
C GLU A 36 1.22 -30.72 -6.14
N ALA A 37 0.94 -30.99 -4.87
CA ALA A 37 1.71 -30.66 -3.68
C ALA A 37 3.23 -30.78 -3.88
N SER A 38 3.84 -29.76 -4.44
CA SER A 38 5.25 -29.52 -4.26
C SER A 38 5.40 -28.60 -3.03
N ASP A 39 6.36 -28.91 -2.15
CA ASP A 39 6.71 -28.20 -0.91
C ASP A 39 7.10 -26.71 -1.10
N LEU A 40 6.38 -25.99 -1.95
CA LEU A 40 6.49 -24.56 -2.07
C LEU A 40 5.69 -23.95 -0.91
N GLU A 41 6.42 -23.48 0.09
CA GLU A 41 5.92 -22.63 1.17
C GLU A 41 4.88 -21.63 0.60
N ALA A 42 3.69 -21.63 1.18
CA ALA A 42 2.65 -20.67 0.83
C ALA A 42 3.26 -19.26 0.75
N GLY A 43 3.20 -18.66 -0.42
CA GLY A 43 3.80 -17.35 -0.66
C GLY A 43 3.36 -16.34 0.41
N PRO A 44 4.14 -15.30 0.70
CA PRO A 44 3.85 -14.36 1.76
C PRO A 44 2.44 -13.79 1.57
N ALA A 45 1.64 -13.81 2.64
CA ALA A 45 0.29 -13.26 2.63
C ALA A 45 0.31 -11.80 2.17
N LEU A 46 -0.55 -11.47 1.21
CA LEU A 46 -0.65 -10.11 0.67
C LEU A 46 -0.99 -9.13 1.78
N SER A 47 -0.11 -8.18 2.03
CA SER A 47 -0.34 -7.13 3.01
C SER A 47 -1.21 -6.01 2.43
N GLY A 48 -1.77 -5.21 3.33
CA GLY A 48 -2.49 -4.01 2.90
C GLY A 48 -1.62 -2.99 2.18
N GLU A 49 -0.32 -2.94 2.47
CA GLU A 49 0.64 -2.07 1.75
C GLU A 49 0.91 -2.58 0.34
N ASP A 50 0.98 -3.90 0.16
CA ASP A 50 1.18 -4.50 -1.17
C ASP A 50 -0.02 -4.23 -2.07
N LEU A 51 -1.25 -4.29 -1.51
CA LEU A 51 -2.45 -3.91 -2.23
C LEU A 51 -2.40 -2.44 -2.66
N GLU A 52 -2.02 -1.52 -1.77
CA GLU A 52 -1.91 -0.10 -2.13
C GLU A 52 -0.87 0.16 -3.20
N ARG A 53 0.30 -0.49 -3.11
CA ARG A 53 1.33 -0.41 -4.15
C ARG A 53 0.82 -0.94 -5.50
N LEU A 54 0.06 -2.04 -5.47
CA LEU A 54 -0.56 -2.60 -6.67
C LEU A 54 -1.56 -1.62 -7.29
N LEU A 55 -2.52 -1.12 -6.49
CA LEU A 55 -3.52 -0.17 -6.95
C LEU A 55 -2.89 1.09 -7.53
N LEU A 56 -1.92 1.68 -6.82
CA LEU A 56 -1.19 2.86 -7.28
C LEU A 56 -0.45 2.59 -8.60
N GLY A 57 0.23 1.46 -8.72
CA GLY A 57 0.95 1.09 -9.94
C GLY A 57 0.03 0.88 -11.13
N MET A 58 -1.13 0.27 -10.91
CA MET A 58 -2.13 0.06 -11.95
C MET A 58 -2.84 1.37 -12.35
N GLU A 59 -3.08 2.27 -11.41
CA GLU A 59 -3.65 3.59 -11.69
C GLU A 59 -2.67 4.47 -12.48
N GLN A 60 -1.40 4.52 -12.08
CA GLN A 60 -0.34 5.24 -12.82
C GLN A 60 -0.19 4.72 -14.25
N ALA A 61 -0.42 3.43 -14.45
CA ALA A 61 -0.45 2.83 -15.79
C ALA A 61 -1.76 3.13 -16.56
N GLY A 62 -2.77 3.70 -15.90
CA GLY A 62 -4.09 3.98 -16.44
C GLY A 62 -4.93 2.74 -16.74
N LEU A 63 -4.68 1.65 -16.03
CA LEU A 63 -5.45 0.40 -16.10
C LEU A 63 -6.72 0.46 -15.27
N ILE A 64 -6.63 1.14 -14.13
CA ILE A 64 -7.72 1.33 -13.18
C ILE A 64 -7.78 2.79 -12.76
N ARG A 65 -8.89 3.14 -12.16
CA ARG A 65 -9.05 4.31 -11.29
C ARG A 65 -9.53 3.79 -9.95
N TYR A 66 -8.94 4.26 -8.85
CA TYR A 66 -9.46 3.93 -7.54
C TYR A 66 -9.67 5.18 -6.70
N GLU A 67 -10.62 5.09 -5.78
CA GLU A 67 -11.06 6.19 -4.97
C GLU A 67 -11.51 5.67 -3.61
N TYR A 68 -11.21 6.44 -2.56
CA TYR A 68 -11.72 6.18 -1.23
C TYR A 68 -12.98 7.00 -0.98
N LEU A 69 -14.08 6.31 -0.71
CA LEU A 69 -15.37 6.89 -0.37
C LEU A 69 -15.62 6.80 1.13
N PRO A 70 -16.55 7.62 1.68
CA PRO A 70 -17.01 7.46 3.05
C PRO A 70 -17.51 6.03 3.32
N GLY A 71 -16.91 5.37 4.30
CA GLY A 71 -17.22 3.99 4.68
C GLY A 71 -17.72 3.92 6.11
N LYS A 72 -16.98 3.20 6.99
CA LYS A 72 -17.37 3.06 8.40
C LYS A 72 -16.82 4.22 9.24
N ALA A 73 -17.67 4.77 10.10
CA ALA A 73 -17.31 5.81 11.05
C ALA A 73 -17.95 5.58 12.42
N SER A 74 -17.26 5.99 13.49
CA SER A 74 -17.88 6.02 14.83
C SER A 74 -18.52 7.38 15.07
N LEU A 75 -19.75 7.36 15.56
CA LEU A 75 -20.48 8.57 15.97
C LEU A 75 -21.02 8.40 17.38
N TYR A 76 -20.84 9.44 18.21
CA TYR A 76 -21.50 9.54 19.51
C TYR A 76 -22.12 10.92 19.65
N LEU A 77 -23.41 10.93 19.96
CA LEU A 77 -24.22 12.11 20.25
C LEU A 77 -24.82 11.97 21.66
N SER A 78 -24.84 13.05 22.43
CA SER A 78 -25.67 13.08 23.64
C SER A 78 -27.15 13.05 23.27
N PRO A 79 -28.06 12.77 24.24
CA PRO A 79 -29.50 12.82 23.97
C PRO A 79 -29.93 14.20 23.39
N GLU A 80 -29.45 15.30 23.95
CA GLU A 80 -29.75 16.65 23.51
C GLU A 80 -29.24 16.92 22.09
N GLN A 81 -28.01 16.46 21.79
CA GLN A 81 -27.44 16.55 20.45
C GLN A 81 -28.26 15.74 19.46
N TRP A 82 -28.65 14.51 19.83
CA TRP A 82 -29.54 13.71 18.98
C TRP A 82 -30.87 14.41 18.67
N GLU A 83 -31.51 15.01 19.69
CA GLU A 83 -32.73 15.77 19.47
C GLU A 83 -32.52 16.98 18.51
N ALA A 84 -31.38 17.67 18.62
CA ALA A 84 -31.03 18.74 17.70
C ALA A 84 -30.85 18.23 16.26
N PHE A 85 -30.15 17.11 16.08
CA PHE A 85 -29.97 16.46 14.79
C PHE A 85 -31.29 15.96 14.20
N ALA A 86 -32.17 15.40 15.05
CA ALA A 86 -33.47 14.90 14.64
C ALA A 86 -34.43 15.99 14.12
N ARG A 87 -34.23 17.24 14.54
CA ARG A 87 -34.99 18.40 14.03
C ARG A 87 -34.52 18.86 12.64
N THR A 88 -33.32 18.42 12.23
CA THR A 88 -32.78 18.76 10.90
C THR A 88 -33.41 17.86 9.84
N PRO A 89 -34.13 18.41 8.84
CA PRO A 89 -34.83 17.62 7.85
C PRO A 89 -33.94 16.59 7.15
N GLY A 90 -34.36 15.33 7.11
CA GLY A 90 -33.69 14.23 6.43
C GLY A 90 -32.38 13.74 7.11
N LEU A 91 -31.85 14.44 8.13
CA LEU A 91 -30.60 14.03 8.78
C LEU A 91 -30.77 12.80 9.63
N ALA A 92 -31.81 12.77 10.48
CA ALA A 92 -32.12 11.61 11.31
C ALA A 92 -32.35 10.35 10.48
N GLU A 93 -33.08 10.45 9.37
CA GLU A 93 -33.34 9.35 8.46
C GLU A 93 -32.04 8.80 7.85
N ARG A 94 -31.16 9.67 7.37
CA ARG A 94 -29.84 9.28 6.83
C ARG A 94 -28.97 8.61 7.89
N LEU A 95 -28.95 9.13 9.12
CA LEU A 95 -28.21 8.52 10.23
C LEU A 95 -28.74 7.12 10.57
N VAL A 96 -30.06 6.95 10.64
CA VAL A 96 -30.68 5.65 10.91
C VAL A 96 -30.40 4.67 9.78
N ARG A 97 -30.50 5.09 8.51
CA ARG A 97 -30.12 4.24 7.36
C ARG A 97 -28.65 3.84 7.39
N ALA A 98 -27.78 4.73 7.84
CA ALA A 98 -26.35 4.44 8.04
C ALA A 98 -26.09 3.56 9.28
N GLY A 99 -27.12 3.19 10.06
CA GLY A 99 -27.01 2.29 11.21
C GLY A 99 -26.90 2.98 12.56
N TYR A 100 -27.16 4.29 12.64
CA TYR A 100 -27.22 5.01 13.93
C TYR A 100 -28.40 4.48 14.78
N ARG A 101 -28.10 4.24 16.07
CA ARG A 101 -29.12 3.81 17.07
C ARG A 101 -29.15 4.83 18.20
N PRO A 102 -30.23 5.63 18.31
CA PRO A 102 -30.38 6.58 19.41
C PRO A 102 -30.24 5.89 20.77
N GLY A 103 -29.55 6.53 21.70
CA GLY A 103 -29.31 5.98 23.05
C GLY A 103 -28.18 4.96 23.16
N SER A 104 -27.62 4.51 22.07
CA SER A 104 -26.42 3.63 22.10
C SER A 104 -25.15 4.47 22.36
N ARG A 105 -24.31 3.99 23.28
CA ARG A 105 -23.01 4.63 23.59
C ARG A 105 -21.96 4.42 22.49
N GLN A 106 -22.16 3.41 21.65
CA GLN A 106 -21.26 3.11 20.53
C GLN A 106 -22.08 2.88 19.29
N ASN A 107 -22.06 3.87 18.40
CA ASN A 107 -22.62 3.75 17.07
C ASN A 107 -21.49 3.64 16.06
N VAL A 108 -21.53 2.60 15.25
CA VAL A 108 -20.75 2.47 14.03
C VAL A 108 -21.67 2.72 12.87
N LEU A 109 -21.49 3.85 12.23
CA LEU A 109 -22.16 4.15 10.97
C LEU A 109 -21.49 3.39 9.85
N ASP A 110 -22.32 2.92 8.92
CA ASP A 110 -21.88 2.38 7.65
C ASP A 110 -22.44 3.27 6.53
N LEU A 111 -21.65 4.26 6.13
CA LEU A 111 -22.03 5.25 5.13
C LEU A 111 -22.15 4.63 3.73
N SER A 112 -21.60 3.43 3.51
CA SER A 112 -21.75 2.69 2.25
C SER A 112 -23.20 2.30 1.93
N LYS A 113 -24.08 2.29 2.94
CA LYS A 113 -25.51 2.04 2.80
C LYS A 113 -26.30 3.20 2.20
N LEU A 114 -25.67 4.35 2.08
CA LEU A 114 -26.25 5.53 1.46
C LEU A 114 -25.79 5.67 0.00
N PRO A 115 -26.57 6.35 -0.85
CA PRO A 115 -26.06 6.84 -2.13
C PRO A 115 -24.80 7.66 -1.92
N ARG A 116 -23.88 7.65 -2.90
CA ARG A 116 -22.56 8.30 -2.79
C ARG A 116 -22.65 9.75 -2.34
N GLU A 117 -23.48 10.55 -3.03
CA GLU A 117 -23.63 11.96 -2.73
C GLU A 117 -24.14 12.20 -1.29
N GLU A 118 -25.13 11.41 -0.87
CA GLU A 118 -25.67 11.49 0.51
C GLU A 118 -24.61 11.07 1.55
N ALA A 119 -23.79 10.08 1.25
CA ALA A 119 -22.72 9.63 2.13
C ALA A 119 -21.63 10.69 2.31
N GLU A 120 -21.18 11.31 1.21
CA GLU A 120 -20.19 12.38 1.21
C GLU A 120 -20.70 13.64 1.93
N ASP A 121 -21.95 14.02 1.71
CA ASP A 121 -22.57 15.15 2.39
C ASP A 121 -22.75 14.90 3.88
N LEU A 122 -23.19 13.69 4.26
CA LEU A 122 -23.35 13.32 5.65
C LEU A 122 -21.99 13.26 6.37
N ASP A 123 -20.97 12.68 5.76
CA ASP A 123 -19.61 12.65 6.29
C ASP A 123 -19.07 14.05 6.57
N ARG A 124 -19.19 14.95 5.59
CA ARG A 124 -18.78 16.34 5.70
C ARG A 124 -19.53 17.07 6.81
N TYR A 125 -20.84 16.86 6.88
CA TYR A 125 -21.70 17.47 7.91
C TYR A 125 -21.28 17.00 9.31
N LEU A 126 -21.13 15.68 9.51
CA LEU A 126 -20.76 15.10 10.81
C LEU A 126 -19.38 15.55 11.26
N TYR A 127 -18.42 15.64 10.34
CA TYR A 127 -17.09 16.17 10.64
C TYR A 127 -17.16 17.64 11.10
N GLN A 128 -17.96 18.48 10.43
CA GLN A 128 -18.15 19.87 10.82
C GLN A 128 -18.86 20.00 12.17
N ALA A 129 -19.91 19.20 12.41
CA ALA A 129 -20.62 19.15 13.68
C ALA A 129 -19.69 18.75 14.83
N TYR A 130 -18.82 17.76 14.62
CA TYR A 130 -17.80 17.39 15.60
C TYR A 130 -16.83 18.54 15.87
N ARG A 131 -16.34 19.22 14.83
CA ARG A 131 -15.43 20.37 14.95
C ARG A 131 -16.05 21.54 15.72
N LYS A 132 -17.37 21.72 15.67
CA LYS A 132 -18.12 22.76 16.41
C LYS A 132 -18.55 22.32 17.81
N GLY A 133 -18.29 21.06 18.20
CA GLY A 133 -18.75 20.49 19.47
C GLY A 133 -20.24 20.09 19.48
N GLU A 134 -20.91 20.09 18.32
CA GLU A 134 -22.29 19.66 18.14
C GLU A 134 -22.42 18.12 18.15
N ALA A 135 -21.31 17.39 18.03
CA ALA A 135 -21.19 15.95 18.24
C ALA A 135 -20.03 15.67 19.20
N ILE A 136 -20.19 14.70 20.12
CA ILE A 136 -19.16 14.37 21.10
C ILE A 136 -18.01 13.65 20.42
N LEU A 137 -18.29 12.74 19.51
CA LEU A 137 -17.30 11.97 18.76
C LEU A 137 -17.77 11.76 17.32
N TYR A 138 -16.90 12.07 16.38
CA TYR A 138 -16.95 11.56 15.02
C TYR A 138 -15.55 11.13 14.61
N ARG A 139 -15.38 9.84 14.30
CA ARG A 139 -14.09 9.29 13.93
C ARG A 139 -14.23 8.30 12.78
N TYR A 140 -13.49 8.56 11.74
CA TYR A 140 -13.35 7.64 10.61
C TYR A 140 -12.73 6.32 11.09
N ARG A 141 -13.27 5.20 10.62
CA ARG A 141 -12.74 3.86 10.93
C ARG A 141 -12.15 3.18 9.70
N GLU A 142 -12.92 3.10 8.65
CA GLU A 142 -12.55 2.35 7.47
C GLU A 142 -13.18 2.98 6.22
N PRO A 143 -12.38 3.48 5.25
CA PRO A 143 -12.91 3.97 4.00
C PRO A 143 -13.45 2.82 3.13
N LEU A 144 -14.47 3.12 2.35
CA LEU A 144 -14.93 2.27 1.28
C LEU A 144 -14.03 2.48 0.06
N LEU A 145 -13.56 1.40 -0.54
CA LEU A 145 -12.74 1.42 -1.73
C LEU A 145 -13.62 1.19 -2.96
N LEU A 146 -13.56 2.11 -3.92
CA LEU A 146 -14.12 1.95 -5.25
C LEU A 146 -12.96 1.77 -6.24
N VAL A 147 -12.99 0.69 -7.02
CA VAL A 147 -12.00 0.44 -8.07
C VAL A 147 -12.73 0.20 -9.38
N GLU A 148 -12.39 0.98 -10.39
CA GLU A 148 -12.99 0.94 -11.71
C GLU A 148 -11.95 0.55 -12.76
N ARG A 149 -12.37 -0.25 -13.74
CA ARG A 149 -11.53 -0.56 -14.90
C ARG A 149 -11.54 0.63 -15.85
N MET A 150 -10.36 1.05 -16.30
CA MET A 150 -10.22 2.13 -17.27
C MET A 150 -9.97 1.58 -18.70
N ASP A 151 -8.72 1.30 -19.03
CA ASP A 151 -8.32 0.91 -20.37
C ASP A 151 -7.62 -0.46 -20.37
N PRO A 152 -8.32 -1.53 -20.74
CA PRO A 152 -7.73 -2.86 -20.77
C PRO A 152 -6.60 -3.00 -21.79
N GLY A 153 -6.57 -2.16 -22.83
CA GLY A 153 -5.51 -2.19 -23.86
C GLY A 153 -4.14 -1.80 -23.33
N LYS A 154 -4.08 -1.09 -22.20
CA LYS A 154 -2.82 -0.71 -21.55
C LYS A 154 -2.12 -1.84 -20.78
N ILE A 155 -2.81 -2.97 -20.56
CA ILE A 155 -2.25 -4.09 -19.80
C ILE A 155 -0.94 -4.62 -20.41
N VAL A 156 -0.85 -4.69 -21.72
CA VAL A 156 0.36 -5.17 -22.42
C VAL A 156 1.55 -4.27 -22.14
N ARG A 157 1.37 -2.95 -22.21
CA ARG A 157 2.41 -1.96 -21.89
C ARG A 157 2.82 -2.03 -20.41
N TRP A 158 1.85 -2.18 -19.54
CA TRP A 158 2.11 -2.29 -18.11
C TRP A 158 2.91 -3.56 -17.79
N ARG A 159 2.56 -4.72 -18.36
CA ARG A 159 3.33 -5.96 -18.25
C ARG A 159 4.78 -5.76 -18.67
N ALA A 160 4.99 -5.21 -19.86
CA ALA A 160 6.34 -4.92 -20.35
C ALA A 160 7.12 -4.01 -19.39
N SER A 161 6.47 -3.01 -18.78
CA SER A 161 7.07 -2.13 -17.78
C SER A 161 7.44 -2.86 -16.50
N LEU A 162 6.59 -3.80 -16.02
CA LEU A 162 6.88 -4.64 -14.85
C LEU A 162 8.07 -5.57 -15.12
N GLU A 163 8.10 -6.23 -16.27
CA GLU A 163 9.21 -7.10 -16.66
C GLU A 163 10.53 -6.33 -16.74
N ALA A 164 10.51 -5.16 -17.37
CA ALA A 164 11.68 -4.28 -17.42
C ALA A 164 12.12 -3.81 -16.02
N SER A 165 11.18 -3.55 -15.12
CA SER A 165 11.47 -3.16 -13.74
C SER A 165 12.05 -4.32 -12.94
N ARG A 166 11.52 -5.52 -13.13
CA ARG A 166 12.04 -6.76 -12.54
C ARG A 166 13.46 -7.05 -13.04
N ALA A 167 13.68 -6.94 -14.34
CA ALA A 167 15.02 -7.14 -14.91
C ALA A 167 16.05 -6.17 -14.33
N ARG A 168 15.70 -4.88 -14.21
CA ARG A 168 16.56 -3.88 -13.56
C ARG A 168 16.81 -4.18 -12.08
N ALA A 169 15.80 -4.67 -11.36
CA ALA A 169 15.97 -5.05 -9.94
C ALA A 169 16.91 -6.24 -9.78
N LEU A 170 16.78 -7.27 -10.61
CA LEU A 170 17.67 -8.43 -10.64
C LEU A 170 19.11 -8.05 -11.03
N GLU A 171 19.27 -7.16 -12.01
CA GLU A 171 20.57 -6.63 -12.37
C GLU A 171 21.23 -5.88 -11.20
N ARG A 172 20.48 -5.04 -10.49
CA ARG A 172 20.99 -4.36 -9.28
C ARG A 172 21.40 -5.35 -8.19
N LEU A 173 20.58 -6.37 -7.95
CA LEU A 173 20.89 -7.43 -7.00
C LEU A 173 22.15 -8.18 -7.40
N GLY A 174 22.29 -8.54 -8.67
CA GLY A 174 23.50 -9.15 -9.21
C GLY A 174 24.75 -8.27 -9.01
N ARG A 175 24.62 -6.96 -9.17
CA ARG A 175 25.74 -6.01 -8.90
C ARG A 175 26.11 -5.98 -7.42
N VAL A 176 25.13 -6.01 -6.50
CA VAL A 176 25.37 -6.05 -5.06
C VAL A 176 26.02 -7.39 -4.68
N GLN A 177 25.55 -8.48 -5.23
CA GLN A 177 26.14 -9.81 -5.02
C GLN A 177 27.57 -9.86 -5.53
N ALA A 178 27.82 -9.35 -6.74
CA ALA A 178 29.17 -9.26 -7.30
C ALA A 178 30.09 -8.39 -6.42
N TYR A 179 29.58 -7.27 -5.90
CA TYR A 179 30.32 -6.43 -4.95
C TYR A 179 30.70 -7.23 -3.69
N ALA A 180 29.81 -8.06 -3.17
CA ALA A 180 30.04 -8.84 -1.96
C ALA A 180 31.00 -10.03 -2.18
N THR A 181 31.00 -10.65 -3.37
CA THR A 181 31.73 -11.88 -3.65
C THR A 181 33.01 -11.74 -4.45
N GLN A 182 33.14 -10.65 -5.23
CA GLN A 182 34.34 -10.40 -6.03
C GLN A 182 35.55 -10.06 -5.15
N GLY A 183 36.69 -10.72 -5.38
CA GLY A 183 37.98 -10.42 -4.76
C GLY A 183 38.63 -9.10 -5.25
N ARG A 184 37.80 -8.01 -5.37
CA ARG A 184 38.26 -6.70 -5.78
C ARG A 184 38.07 -5.70 -4.65
N CYS A 185 38.96 -4.75 -4.55
CA CYS A 185 38.87 -3.67 -3.58
C CYS A 185 37.48 -3.01 -3.60
N ARG A 186 36.80 -2.98 -2.45
CA ARG A 186 35.44 -2.46 -2.32
C ARG A 186 35.30 -1.00 -2.76
N ALA A 187 36.23 -0.17 -2.37
CA ALA A 187 36.25 1.24 -2.78
C ALA A 187 36.43 1.39 -4.30
N LEU A 188 37.24 0.58 -4.93
CA LEU A 188 37.45 0.62 -6.38
C LEU A 188 36.18 0.25 -7.14
N VAL A 189 35.43 -0.75 -6.66
CA VAL A 189 34.16 -1.11 -7.26
C VAL A 189 33.13 0.00 -7.10
N LEU A 190 32.97 0.60 -5.91
CA LEU A 190 32.04 1.69 -5.68
C LEU A 190 32.41 2.96 -6.48
N LEU A 191 33.67 3.36 -6.46
CA LEU A 191 34.14 4.55 -7.17
C LEU A 191 34.04 4.42 -8.69
N SER A 192 34.14 3.19 -9.22
CA SER A 192 33.94 2.97 -10.66
C SER A 192 32.50 3.30 -11.11
N HIS A 193 31.51 3.21 -10.21
CA HIS A 193 30.12 3.62 -10.49
C HIS A 193 29.88 5.12 -10.33
N LEU A 194 30.75 5.80 -9.58
CA LEU A 194 30.64 7.23 -9.27
C LEU A 194 31.58 8.10 -10.10
N ASN A 195 32.21 7.55 -11.13
CA ASN A 195 33.23 8.22 -11.94
C ASN A 195 34.40 8.77 -11.10
N GLY A 196 34.64 8.16 -9.95
CA GLY A 196 35.76 8.55 -9.04
C GLY A 196 37.10 7.94 -9.42
N GLU A 197 38.16 8.37 -8.73
CA GLU A 197 39.50 7.83 -8.89
C GLU A 197 39.54 6.32 -8.61
N ARG A 198 40.16 5.57 -9.51
CA ARG A 198 40.27 4.11 -9.41
C ARG A 198 41.48 3.71 -8.59
N ARG A 199 41.51 4.04 -7.29
CA ARG A 199 42.53 3.62 -6.35
C ARG A 199 42.05 2.51 -5.42
N ARG A 200 42.93 1.57 -5.09
CA ARG A 200 42.72 0.64 -4.00
C ARG A 200 42.72 1.40 -2.67
N CYS A 201 41.79 1.09 -1.78
CA CYS A 201 41.67 1.81 -0.50
C CYS A 201 42.69 1.35 0.56
N GLY A 202 43.27 0.15 0.41
CA GLY A 202 44.19 -0.43 1.40
C GLY A 202 43.54 -0.94 2.69
N THR A 203 42.30 -0.57 2.96
CA THR A 203 41.65 -0.78 4.28
C THR A 203 40.42 -1.72 4.26
N CYS A 204 39.89 -2.10 3.08
CA CYS A 204 38.75 -3.03 3.01
C CYS A 204 39.24 -4.48 3.21
N ASP A 205 38.27 -5.37 3.48
CA ASP A 205 38.49 -6.81 3.67
C ASP A 205 39.38 -7.45 2.61
N VAL A 206 39.16 -7.12 1.34
CA VAL A 206 39.94 -7.63 0.21
C VAL A 206 41.37 -7.07 0.20
N CYS A 207 41.53 -5.78 0.44
CA CYS A 207 42.89 -5.19 0.48
C CYS A 207 43.69 -5.69 1.68
N ALA A 208 43.06 -5.97 2.81
CA ALA A 208 43.68 -6.54 3.99
C ALA A 208 44.17 -7.97 3.76
N GLN A 209 43.41 -8.77 2.99
CA GLN A 209 43.80 -10.12 2.62
C GLN A 209 44.96 -10.18 1.61
N ASP A 210 45.06 -9.21 0.72
CA ASP A 210 46.13 -9.09 -0.28
C ASP A 210 47.46 -8.56 0.30
N GLY A 211 47.64 -8.47 1.62
CA GLY A 211 48.83 -7.89 2.25
C GLY A 211 48.88 -6.36 2.07
N GLY A 212 47.74 -5.73 2.06
CA GLY A 212 47.61 -4.26 1.95
C GLY A 212 48.36 -3.56 3.08
N PRO A 213 48.84 -2.33 2.84
CA PRO A 213 49.89 -1.70 3.61
C PRO A 213 49.43 -1.19 4.98
N TRP A 214 49.30 -2.08 5.94
CA TRP A 214 49.39 -1.66 7.35
C TRP A 214 50.80 -1.09 7.64
N GLU A 215 51.82 -1.56 6.89
CA GLU A 215 53.17 -1.06 6.99
C GLU A 215 53.37 0.37 6.46
N ALA A 216 52.45 0.91 5.65
CA ALA A 216 52.56 2.29 5.13
C ALA A 216 51.97 3.38 6.04
N MET A 217 51.22 3.01 7.09
CA MET A 217 50.63 3.99 8.01
C MET A 217 51.49 4.32 9.22
N GLU A 218 52.56 3.58 9.49
CA GLU A 218 53.50 3.92 10.60
C GLU A 218 54.39 5.09 10.27
N ASN A 219 54.51 5.51 9.00
CA ASN A 219 55.40 6.60 8.59
C ASN A 219 54.74 7.98 8.43
N PHE A 220 53.51 8.18 8.89
CA PHE A 220 52.81 9.49 8.78
C PHE A 220 52.74 10.27 10.09
N HIS A 221 53.47 9.85 11.12
CA HIS A 221 53.55 10.58 12.40
C HIS A 221 54.92 11.19 12.74
N GLU A 222 55.81 11.35 11.76
CA GLU A 222 57.03 12.12 11.97
C GLU A 222 57.22 13.12 10.79
N GLU A 223 56.52 14.26 10.89
CA GLU A 223 57.06 15.59 10.46
C GLU A 223 56.14 16.69 11.00
#